data_d3baab4785d1b37bfdee109a06fe0d5e
#
_entry.id   d3baab4785d1b37bfdee109a06fe0d5e
#
_cell.length_a   1.000
_cell.length_b   1.000
_cell.length_c   1.000
_cell.angle_alpha   90.00
_cell.angle_beta   90.00
_cell.angle_gamma   90.00
#
_symmetry.space_group_name_H-M   'P 1'
#
loop_
_entity.id
_entity.type
_entity.pdbx_description
1 polymer ?
#
loop_
_entity_poly.entity_id
_entity_poly.type
_entity_poly.pdbx_seq_one_letter_code
_entity_poly.pdbx_strand_id
1 'polypeptide(L)'
;MRLTRRSLLLGSLLLAAAPVAADPPPFNLAQWEADIRAFEEADRAHPPQPGGVLFAGSSSIRLWATLADDFPGIRVLNRGFGGSQIREVTAFVPRIVLPYKPSLIVFYCGTNDIASGSRTAAQAADDFQSFVRSVRTSLPETRIAFISAAPNPARWHLRAEMQELNRRVRDWSRTADRIDFIDVWPAMLGPGGEPKAGIYREDNLHMNAAGYAIWKQVVGDYLRDLKK
;
A
#
# COMPACT_ATOMS: atom_id res chain seq x y z
N MET A 1 13.64 74.25 -30.73
CA MET A 1 12.71 73.11 -30.68
C MET A 1 13.55 71.86 -30.42
N ARG A 2 13.59 71.36 -29.17
CA ARG A 2 14.45 70.24 -28.75
C ARG A 2 13.54 68.99 -28.61
N LEU A 3 13.78 67.98 -29.44
CA LEU A 3 13.13 66.68 -29.38
C LEU A 3 13.91 65.77 -28.40
N THR A 4 13.27 65.37 -27.30
CA THR A 4 13.77 64.39 -26.32
C THR A 4 13.41 62.98 -26.79
N ARG A 5 14.44 62.16 -27.04
CA ARG A 5 14.31 60.72 -27.31
C ARG A 5 14.03 59.98 -25.98
N ARG A 6 12.88 59.33 -25.85
CA ARG A 6 12.57 58.39 -24.78
C ARG A 6 13.10 56.99 -25.21
N SER A 7 14.10 56.49 -24.46
CA SER A 7 14.60 55.12 -24.62
C SER A 7 13.61 54.17 -23.87
N LEU A 8 12.99 53.25 -24.59
CA LEU A 8 12.26 52.11 -23.97
C LEU A 8 13.29 51.04 -23.61
N LEU A 9 13.42 50.73 -22.34
CA LEU A 9 14.12 49.55 -21.85
C LEU A 9 13.13 48.35 -21.87
N LEU A 10 13.31 47.41 -22.80
CA LEU A 10 12.65 46.11 -22.75
C LEU A 10 13.38 45.24 -21.72
N GLY A 11 12.76 45.03 -20.58
CA GLY A 11 13.20 44.05 -19.59
C GLY A 11 12.83 42.66 -20.06
N SER A 12 13.82 41.86 -20.44
CA SER A 12 13.63 40.42 -20.74
C SER A 12 13.42 39.65 -19.44
N LEU A 13 12.18 39.16 -19.23
CA LEU A 13 11.84 38.25 -18.12
C LEU A 13 12.38 36.86 -18.48
N LEU A 14 13.48 36.46 -17.87
CA LEU A 14 13.97 35.07 -17.93
C LEU A 14 13.07 34.19 -17.05
N LEU A 15 12.16 33.44 -17.64
CA LEU A 15 11.48 32.34 -16.95
C LEU A 15 12.53 31.25 -16.70
N ALA A 16 12.91 31.08 -15.45
CA ALA A 16 13.69 29.90 -15.02
C ALA A 16 12.78 28.66 -15.13
N ALA A 17 13.08 27.76 -16.05
CA ALA A 17 12.44 26.46 -16.12
C ALA A 17 12.75 25.68 -14.84
N ALA A 18 11.71 25.28 -14.11
CA ALA A 18 11.85 24.38 -12.98
C ALA A 18 12.50 23.05 -13.45
N PRO A 19 13.42 22.48 -12.68
CA PRO A 19 14.03 21.20 -13.05
C PRO A 19 12.92 20.15 -13.17
N VAL A 20 12.81 19.53 -14.34
CA VAL A 20 11.98 18.33 -14.54
C VAL A 20 12.59 17.25 -13.66
N ALA A 21 11.83 16.80 -12.66
CA ALA A 21 12.24 15.69 -11.83
C ALA A 21 12.52 14.50 -12.74
N ALA A 22 13.73 13.92 -12.64
CA ALA A 22 14.10 12.73 -13.41
C ALA A 22 13.09 11.62 -13.08
N ASP A 23 12.67 10.89 -14.11
CA ASP A 23 11.82 9.72 -13.90
C ASP A 23 12.52 8.77 -12.93
N PRO A 24 11.80 8.25 -11.92
CA PRO A 24 12.39 7.31 -10.99
C PRO A 24 12.91 6.09 -11.75
N PRO A 25 14.01 5.48 -11.30
CA PRO A 25 14.60 4.35 -11.99
C PRO A 25 13.55 3.25 -12.18
N PRO A 26 13.58 2.51 -13.29
CA PRO A 26 12.66 1.41 -13.53
C PRO A 26 12.79 0.40 -12.38
N PHE A 27 11.66 0.03 -11.78
CA PHE A 27 11.64 -0.98 -10.72
C PHE A 27 11.98 -2.36 -11.29
N ASN A 28 12.77 -3.13 -10.54
CA ASN A 28 13.23 -4.45 -10.98
C ASN A 28 12.21 -5.52 -10.60
N LEU A 29 11.31 -5.86 -11.51
CA LEU A 29 10.33 -6.94 -11.28
C LEU A 29 10.98 -8.33 -11.19
N ALA A 30 12.13 -8.54 -11.84
CA ALA A 30 12.78 -9.85 -11.87
C ALA A 30 13.16 -10.36 -10.48
N GLN A 31 13.42 -9.48 -9.53
CA GLN A 31 13.72 -9.84 -8.14
C GLN A 31 12.58 -10.59 -7.45
N TRP A 32 11.33 -10.39 -7.87
CA TRP A 32 10.13 -10.99 -7.29
C TRP A 32 9.63 -12.23 -8.05
N GLU A 33 10.23 -12.55 -9.18
CA GLU A 33 9.73 -13.62 -10.06
C GLU A 33 9.71 -14.99 -9.35
N ALA A 34 10.65 -15.25 -8.45
CA ALA A 34 10.66 -16.49 -7.67
C ALA A 34 9.46 -16.59 -6.70
N ASP A 35 9.13 -15.48 -6.00
CA ASP A 35 7.97 -15.43 -5.10
C ASP A 35 6.67 -15.63 -5.88
N ILE A 36 6.54 -14.97 -7.04
CA ILE A 36 5.33 -15.04 -7.87
C ILE A 36 5.14 -16.45 -8.46
N ARG A 37 6.21 -17.07 -8.94
CA ARG A 37 6.17 -18.48 -9.42
C ARG A 37 5.82 -19.46 -8.31
N ALA A 38 6.30 -19.24 -7.09
CA ALA A 38 5.94 -20.08 -5.95
C ALA A 38 4.43 -20.04 -5.67
N PHE A 39 3.77 -18.86 -5.83
CA PHE A 39 2.31 -18.78 -5.75
C PHE A 39 1.63 -19.60 -6.85
N GLU A 40 2.08 -19.46 -8.10
CA GLU A 40 1.51 -20.20 -9.25
C GLU A 40 1.71 -21.71 -9.12
N GLU A 41 2.83 -22.16 -8.56
CA GLU A 41 3.10 -23.57 -8.31
C GLU A 41 2.21 -24.14 -7.19
N ALA A 42 2.05 -23.40 -6.10
CA ALA A 42 1.14 -23.77 -5.03
C ALA A 42 -0.32 -23.87 -5.54
N ASP A 43 -0.73 -22.93 -6.40
CA ASP A 43 -2.07 -22.90 -6.98
C ASP A 43 -2.32 -24.03 -7.97
N ARG A 44 -1.30 -24.47 -8.72
CA ARG A 44 -1.43 -25.67 -9.57
C ARG A 44 -1.66 -26.94 -8.74
N ALA A 45 -0.99 -27.02 -7.59
CA ALA A 45 -1.15 -28.16 -6.68
C ALA A 45 -2.49 -28.11 -5.91
N HIS A 46 -2.92 -26.92 -5.52
CA HIS A 46 -4.13 -26.69 -4.71
C HIS A 46 -4.86 -25.44 -5.21
N PRO A 47 -5.68 -25.56 -6.29
CA PRO A 47 -6.34 -24.40 -6.90
C PRO A 47 -7.25 -23.65 -5.91
N PRO A 48 -6.98 -22.35 -5.64
CA PRO A 48 -7.85 -21.57 -4.78
C PRO A 48 -9.23 -21.36 -5.38
N GLN A 49 -10.26 -21.47 -4.55
CA GLN A 49 -11.63 -21.17 -4.98
C GLN A 49 -11.83 -19.66 -5.19
N PRO A 50 -12.43 -19.22 -6.30
CA PRO A 50 -12.69 -17.81 -6.56
C PRO A 50 -13.62 -17.17 -5.54
N GLY A 51 -13.60 -15.82 -5.46
CA GLY A 51 -14.57 -15.05 -4.68
C GLY A 51 -14.26 -14.94 -3.18
N GLY A 52 -13.09 -15.40 -2.73
CA GLY A 52 -12.64 -15.21 -1.35
C GLY A 52 -12.09 -13.81 -1.07
N VAL A 53 -11.48 -13.65 0.10
CA VAL A 53 -10.76 -12.46 0.53
C VAL A 53 -9.28 -12.63 0.21
N LEU A 54 -8.75 -11.78 -0.65
CA LEU A 54 -7.34 -11.77 -1.03
C LEU A 54 -6.57 -10.76 -0.19
N PHE A 55 -5.53 -11.19 0.52
CA PHE A 55 -4.57 -10.31 1.18
C PHE A 55 -3.37 -10.13 0.25
N ALA A 56 -3.17 -8.91 -0.25
CA ALA A 56 -2.09 -8.57 -1.17
C ALA A 56 -1.21 -7.46 -0.60
N GLY A 57 0.05 -7.43 -1.01
CA GLY A 57 0.99 -6.39 -0.61
C GLY A 57 2.37 -6.91 -0.24
N SER A 58 3.01 -6.26 0.72
CA SER A 58 4.41 -6.46 1.04
C SER A 58 4.65 -7.49 2.16
N SER A 59 5.85 -7.42 2.75
CA SER A 59 6.33 -8.37 3.75
C SER A 59 5.40 -8.57 4.96
N SER A 60 4.67 -7.56 5.41
CA SER A 60 3.74 -7.73 6.54
C SER A 60 2.56 -8.64 6.19
N ILE A 61 2.11 -8.67 4.93
CA ILE A 61 1.14 -9.68 4.49
C ILE A 61 1.83 -11.04 4.36
N ARG A 62 2.98 -11.12 3.69
CA ARG A 62 3.74 -12.37 3.51
C ARG A 62 4.01 -13.08 4.84
N LEU A 63 4.39 -12.32 5.86
CA LEU A 63 4.80 -12.84 7.17
C LEU A 63 3.62 -13.14 8.12
N TRP A 64 2.37 -12.88 7.71
CA TRP A 64 1.19 -13.24 8.50
C TRP A 64 0.89 -14.73 8.37
N ALA A 65 1.68 -15.54 9.08
CA ALA A 65 1.64 -17.00 8.95
C ALA A 65 0.30 -17.61 9.42
N THR A 66 -0.38 -16.99 10.38
CA THR A 66 -1.65 -17.46 10.96
C THR A 66 -2.87 -16.90 10.23
N LEU A 67 -2.72 -16.24 9.08
CA LEU A 67 -3.79 -15.50 8.40
C LEU A 67 -5.08 -16.34 8.22
N ALA A 68 -4.95 -17.59 7.80
CA ALA A 68 -6.11 -18.47 7.59
C ALA A 68 -6.80 -18.84 8.92
N ASP A 69 -6.00 -19.13 9.93
CA ASP A 69 -6.49 -19.51 11.27
C ASP A 69 -7.09 -18.31 12.02
N ASP A 70 -6.63 -17.11 11.70
CA ASP A 70 -7.11 -15.87 12.33
C ASP A 70 -8.51 -15.48 11.88
N PHE A 71 -8.95 -15.93 10.69
CA PHE A 71 -10.29 -15.65 10.14
C PHE A 71 -11.06 -16.91 9.78
N PRO A 72 -11.40 -17.76 10.78
CA PRO A 72 -12.12 -19.00 10.55
C PRO A 72 -13.49 -18.73 9.87
N GLY A 73 -13.82 -19.57 8.89
CA GLY A 73 -15.06 -19.42 8.12
C GLY A 73 -15.01 -18.35 7.02
N ILE A 74 -13.87 -17.67 6.84
CA ILE A 74 -13.60 -16.79 5.71
C ILE A 74 -12.52 -17.44 4.83
N ARG A 75 -12.80 -17.60 3.54
CA ARG A 75 -11.78 -18.07 2.60
C ARG A 75 -10.78 -16.94 2.35
N VAL A 76 -9.63 -17.01 2.98
CA VAL A 76 -8.55 -16.03 2.83
C VAL A 76 -7.42 -16.61 1.98
N LEU A 77 -6.79 -15.76 1.16
CA LEU A 77 -5.65 -16.11 0.34
C LEU A 77 -4.55 -15.07 0.54
N ASN A 78 -3.33 -15.52 0.90
CA ASN A 78 -2.18 -14.64 1.08
C ASN A 78 -1.39 -14.54 -0.23
N ARG A 79 -1.20 -13.31 -0.72
CA ARG A 79 -0.37 -12.96 -1.90
C ARG A 79 0.55 -11.79 -1.59
N GLY A 80 1.04 -11.75 -0.35
CA GLY A 80 2.12 -10.84 0.04
C GLY A 80 3.48 -11.35 -0.37
N PHE A 81 4.38 -10.48 -0.85
CA PHE A 81 5.73 -10.87 -1.22
C PHE A 81 6.76 -9.80 -0.86
N GLY A 82 7.93 -10.27 -0.44
CA GLY A 82 9.13 -9.49 -0.17
C GLY A 82 8.93 -8.18 0.59
N GLY A 83 9.78 -7.22 0.29
CA GLY A 83 9.69 -5.80 0.65
C GLY A 83 9.11 -4.96 -0.48
N SER A 84 8.08 -5.47 -1.17
CA SER A 84 7.54 -4.89 -2.39
C SER A 84 6.99 -3.49 -2.20
N GLN A 85 7.04 -2.71 -3.29
CA GLN A 85 6.41 -1.40 -3.45
C GLN A 85 5.05 -1.52 -4.15
N ILE A 86 4.20 -0.50 -4.04
CA ILE A 86 2.84 -0.54 -4.61
C ILE A 86 2.88 -0.81 -6.13
N ARG A 87 3.80 -0.17 -6.86
CA ARG A 87 3.93 -0.36 -8.32
C ARG A 87 4.35 -1.77 -8.70
N GLU A 88 5.17 -2.42 -7.87
CA GLU A 88 5.57 -3.81 -8.09
C GLU A 88 4.38 -4.74 -7.89
N VAL A 89 3.59 -4.54 -6.82
CA VAL A 89 2.34 -5.29 -6.62
C VAL A 89 1.37 -5.06 -7.79
N THR A 90 1.27 -3.82 -8.28
CA THR A 90 0.42 -3.46 -9.42
C THR A 90 0.81 -4.20 -10.70
N ALA A 91 2.11 -4.31 -10.97
CA ALA A 91 2.61 -5.01 -12.15
C ALA A 91 2.27 -6.52 -12.15
N PHE A 92 2.16 -7.12 -10.95
CA PHE A 92 1.78 -8.52 -10.80
C PHE A 92 0.27 -8.77 -10.64
N VAL A 93 -0.59 -7.75 -10.68
CA VAL A 93 -2.06 -7.91 -10.60
C VAL A 93 -2.58 -9.02 -11.51
N PRO A 94 -2.17 -9.14 -12.79
CA PRO A 94 -2.64 -10.20 -13.67
C PRO A 94 -2.34 -11.63 -13.17
N ARG A 95 -1.33 -11.80 -12.33
CA ARG A 95 -0.84 -13.10 -11.87
C ARG A 95 -1.27 -13.43 -10.43
N ILE A 96 -1.35 -12.40 -9.55
CA ILE A 96 -1.60 -12.61 -8.12
C ILE A 96 -2.94 -12.06 -7.62
N VAL A 97 -3.76 -11.48 -8.51
CA VAL A 97 -5.09 -10.95 -8.14
C VAL A 97 -6.17 -11.48 -9.06
N LEU A 98 -6.07 -11.22 -10.38
CA LEU A 98 -7.16 -11.50 -11.33
C LEU A 98 -7.59 -12.97 -11.40
N PRO A 99 -6.68 -13.98 -11.30
CA PRO A 99 -7.07 -15.38 -11.38
C PRO A 99 -8.07 -15.81 -10.29
N TYR A 100 -8.00 -15.17 -9.12
CA TYR A 100 -8.82 -15.55 -7.96
C TYR A 100 -10.17 -14.85 -7.90
N LYS A 101 -10.42 -13.84 -8.73
CA LYS A 101 -11.67 -13.06 -8.76
C LYS A 101 -12.16 -12.74 -7.36
N PRO A 102 -11.33 -12.12 -6.49
CA PRO A 102 -11.67 -11.90 -5.09
C PRO A 102 -12.89 -10.98 -4.96
N SER A 103 -13.74 -11.25 -3.99
CA SER A 103 -14.82 -10.33 -3.60
C SER A 103 -14.30 -9.12 -2.85
N LEU A 104 -13.20 -9.31 -2.12
CA LEU A 104 -12.48 -8.28 -1.36
C LEU A 104 -10.98 -8.48 -1.50
N ILE A 105 -10.26 -7.37 -1.70
CA ILE A 105 -8.81 -7.31 -1.55
C ILE A 105 -8.51 -6.50 -0.29
N VAL A 106 -7.78 -7.09 0.65
CA VAL A 106 -7.16 -6.39 1.79
C VAL A 106 -5.71 -6.11 1.42
N PHE A 107 -5.38 -4.84 1.24
CA PHE A 107 -4.12 -4.40 0.66
C PHE A 107 -3.25 -3.68 1.70
N TYR A 108 -1.98 -4.12 1.83
CA TYR A 108 -0.99 -3.44 2.67
C TYR A 108 0.33 -3.26 1.92
N CYS A 109 0.63 -2.04 1.53
CA CYS A 109 1.88 -1.63 0.90
C CYS A 109 2.06 -0.11 1.05
N GLY A 110 3.22 0.44 0.63
CA GLY A 110 3.49 1.88 0.63
C GLY A 110 4.57 2.31 1.62
N THR A 111 4.79 1.56 2.70
CA THR A 111 5.85 1.88 3.67
C THR A 111 7.25 1.68 3.09
N ASN A 112 7.44 0.74 2.15
CA ASN A 112 8.70 0.53 1.45
C ASN A 112 8.95 1.61 0.40
N ASP A 113 7.90 2.08 -0.25
CA ASP A 113 7.91 3.19 -1.21
C ASP A 113 8.49 4.46 -0.57
N ILE A 114 7.98 4.79 0.63
CA ILE A 114 8.44 5.93 1.43
C ILE A 114 9.85 5.69 1.98
N ALA A 115 10.09 4.52 2.58
CA ALA A 115 11.35 4.24 3.26
C ALA A 115 12.56 4.15 2.31
N SER A 116 12.36 3.74 1.07
CA SER A 116 13.39 3.75 0.03
C SER A 116 13.66 5.14 -0.56
N GLY A 117 12.81 6.13 -0.25
CA GLY A 117 12.84 7.45 -0.88
C GLY A 117 12.37 7.45 -2.34
N SER A 118 11.87 6.32 -2.86
CA SER A 118 11.42 6.20 -4.25
C SER A 118 10.10 6.92 -4.51
N ARG A 119 9.31 7.15 -3.45
CA ARG A 119 8.00 7.81 -3.49
C ARG A 119 7.80 8.75 -2.32
N THR A 120 7.21 9.90 -2.60
CA THR A 120 6.55 10.73 -1.57
C THR A 120 5.24 10.08 -1.15
N ALA A 121 4.67 10.51 -0.03
CA ALA A 121 3.35 10.06 0.41
C ALA A 121 2.25 10.31 -0.64
N ALA A 122 2.32 11.44 -1.35
CA ALA A 122 1.39 11.74 -2.43
C ALA A 122 1.51 10.75 -3.59
N GLN A 123 2.73 10.50 -4.06
CA GLN A 123 2.99 9.54 -5.13
C GLN A 123 2.59 8.11 -4.76
N ALA A 124 2.83 7.69 -3.50
CA ALA A 124 2.40 6.37 -3.03
C ALA A 124 0.86 6.25 -2.99
N ALA A 125 0.14 7.32 -2.62
CA ALA A 125 -1.32 7.35 -2.70
C ALA A 125 -1.81 7.26 -4.16
N ASP A 126 -1.17 7.96 -5.10
CA ASP A 126 -1.49 7.90 -6.54
C ASP A 126 -1.17 6.51 -7.12
N ASP A 127 -0.08 5.88 -6.68
CA ASP A 127 0.26 4.50 -7.05
C ASP A 127 -0.80 3.51 -6.54
N PHE A 128 -1.35 3.70 -5.33
CA PHE A 128 -2.47 2.88 -4.84
C PHE A 128 -3.74 3.08 -5.69
N GLN A 129 -4.06 4.30 -6.09
CA GLN A 129 -5.17 4.53 -7.04
C GLN A 129 -4.92 3.82 -8.37
N SER A 130 -3.67 3.76 -8.83
CA SER A 130 -3.30 3.03 -10.05
C SER A 130 -3.47 1.52 -9.88
N PHE A 131 -3.13 0.96 -8.71
CA PHE A 131 -3.44 -0.42 -8.36
C PHE A 131 -4.95 -0.70 -8.46
N VAL A 132 -5.77 0.16 -7.85
CA VAL A 132 -7.24 0.04 -7.91
C VAL A 132 -7.75 0.05 -9.34
N ARG A 133 -7.26 0.98 -10.18
CA ARG A 133 -7.63 1.02 -11.61
C ARG A 133 -7.24 -0.25 -12.35
N SER A 134 -6.04 -0.77 -12.11
CA SER A 134 -5.56 -2.01 -12.71
C SER A 134 -6.45 -3.21 -12.37
N VAL A 135 -6.87 -3.34 -11.12
CA VAL A 135 -7.80 -4.40 -10.70
C VAL A 135 -9.17 -4.22 -11.35
N ARG A 136 -9.72 -3.00 -11.33
CA ARG A 136 -11.09 -2.72 -11.79
C ARG A 136 -11.30 -2.83 -13.29
N THR A 137 -10.24 -2.73 -14.08
CA THR A 137 -10.31 -3.00 -15.53
C THR A 137 -10.90 -4.39 -15.82
N SER A 138 -10.63 -5.39 -14.97
CA SER A 138 -11.11 -6.77 -15.14
C SER A 138 -12.11 -7.19 -14.07
N LEU A 139 -12.08 -6.57 -12.90
CA LEU A 139 -12.88 -6.92 -11.73
C LEU A 139 -13.56 -5.66 -11.15
N PRO A 140 -14.53 -5.06 -11.86
CA PRO A 140 -15.13 -3.77 -11.48
C PRO A 140 -15.85 -3.80 -10.13
N GLU A 141 -16.37 -4.97 -9.73
CA GLU A 141 -17.16 -5.14 -8.51
C GLU A 141 -16.33 -5.46 -7.27
N THR A 142 -15.02 -5.76 -7.43
CA THR A 142 -14.16 -6.10 -6.31
C THR A 142 -13.99 -4.93 -5.35
N ARG A 143 -14.32 -5.14 -4.08
CA ARG A 143 -14.05 -4.19 -3.00
C ARG A 143 -12.56 -4.22 -2.65
N ILE A 144 -11.98 -3.06 -2.34
CA ILE A 144 -10.56 -2.97 -1.97
C ILE A 144 -10.44 -2.16 -0.68
N ALA A 145 -9.83 -2.76 0.33
CA ALA A 145 -9.58 -2.14 1.62
C ALA A 145 -8.08 -1.94 1.83
N PHE A 146 -7.65 -0.71 2.05
CA PHE A 146 -6.27 -0.38 2.35
C PHE A 146 -6.03 -0.44 3.86
N ILE A 147 -5.11 -1.29 4.31
CA ILE A 147 -4.61 -1.23 5.68
C ILE A 147 -3.65 -0.05 5.79
N SER A 148 -3.87 0.83 6.75
CA SER A 148 -3.00 1.99 6.98
C SER A 148 -1.54 1.59 7.09
N ALA A 149 -0.63 2.40 6.53
CA ALA A 149 0.80 2.27 6.82
C ALA A 149 0.97 2.22 8.35
N ALA A 150 1.55 1.13 8.84
CA ALA A 150 1.63 0.85 10.27
C ALA A 150 2.85 1.52 10.92
N PRO A 151 2.72 2.03 12.16
CA PRO A 151 3.86 2.54 12.89
C PRO A 151 4.85 1.42 13.19
N ASN A 152 6.13 1.73 13.21
CA ASN A 152 7.16 0.79 13.66
C ASN A 152 8.42 1.56 14.13
N PRO A 153 9.23 1.02 15.07
CA PRO A 153 10.40 1.73 15.59
C PRO A 153 11.46 2.00 14.52
N ALA A 154 11.73 1.04 13.63
CA ALA A 154 12.79 1.17 12.61
C ALA A 154 12.57 2.35 11.65
N ARG A 155 11.31 2.72 11.40
CA ARG A 155 10.93 3.79 10.48
C ARG A 155 10.17 4.93 11.17
N TRP A 156 10.28 5.06 12.50
CA TRP A 156 9.54 6.07 13.26
C TRP A 156 9.88 7.49 12.84
N HIS A 157 11.08 7.72 12.34
CA HIS A 157 11.52 9.00 11.77
C HIS A 157 10.71 9.39 10.51
N LEU A 158 10.08 8.45 9.82
CA LEU A 158 9.22 8.67 8.64
C LEU A 158 7.72 8.71 8.98
N ARG A 159 7.37 8.81 10.27
CA ARG A 159 5.96 8.76 10.70
C ARG A 159 5.07 9.82 10.06
N ALA A 160 5.61 11.00 9.80
CA ALA A 160 4.85 12.10 9.18
C ALA A 160 4.42 11.75 7.76
N GLU A 161 5.33 11.20 6.97
CA GLU A 161 5.08 10.76 5.59
C GLU A 161 4.11 9.57 5.56
N MET A 162 4.25 8.62 6.50
CA MET A 162 3.33 7.49 6.61
C MET A 162 1.92 7.95 7.01
N GLN A 163 1.80 8.90 7.93
CA GLN A 163 0.51 9.49 8.31
C GLN A 163 -0.09 10.31 7.17
N GLU A 164 0.71 11.00 6.38
CA GLU A 164 0.23 11.73 5.19
C GLU A 164 -0.28 10.76 4.11
N LEU A 165 0.40 9.63 3.86
CA LEU A 165 -0.12 8.54 3.01
C LEU A 165 -1.48 8.05 3.54
N ASN A 166 -1.55 7.74 4.83
CA ASN A 166 -2.78 7.27 5.48
C ASN A 166 -3.92 8.28 5.33
N ARG A 167 -3.65 9.56 5.55
CA ARG A 167 -4.64 10.63 5.38
C ARG A 167 -5.15 10.69 3.95
N ARG A 168 -4.27 10.69 2.96
CA ARG A 168 -4.64 10.77 1.54
C ARG A 168 -5.51 9.58 1.11
N VAL A 169 -5.13 8.38 1.48
CA VAL A 169 -5.90 7.18 1.13
C VAL A 169 -7.24 7.16 1.86
N ARG A 170 -7.27 7.52 3.15
CA ARG A 170 -8.51 7.62 3.93
C ARG A 170 -9.46 8.66 3.34
N ASP A 171 -8.97 9.86 2.98
CA ASP A 171 -9.80 10.91 2.43
C ASP A 171 -10.37 10.50 1.07
N TRP A 172 -9.57 9.87 0.23
CA TRP A 172 -10.03 9.34 -1.05
C TRP A 172 -11.07 8.21 -0.87
N SER A 173 -10.88 7.30 0.07
CA SER A 173 -11.82 6.19 0.30
C SER A 173 -13.23 6.63 0.67
N ARG A 174 -13.40 7.83 1.23
CA ARG A 174 -14.73 8.40 1.59
C ARG A 174 -15.58 8.73 0.38
N THR A 175 -14.97 8.94 -0.77
CA THR A 175 -15.65 9.37 -2.01
C THR A 175 -15.53 8.35 -3.14
N ALA A 176 -14.61 7.39 -3.01
CA ALA A 176 -14.38 6.37 -4.02
C ALA A 176 -15.30 5.16 -3.77
N ASP A 177 -15.94 4.68 -4.83
CA ASP A 177 -16.81 3.52 -4.73
C ASP A 177 -16.03 2.26 -4.33
N ARG A 178 -16.56 1.52 -3.33
CA ARG A 178 -16.00 0.23 -2.85
C ARG A 178 -14.51 0.27 -2.49
N ILE A 179 -14.06 1.41 -1.99
CA ILE A 179 -12.72 1.59 -1.42
C ILE A 179 -12.88 1.87 0.06
N ASP A 180 -12.22 1.07 0.89
CA ASP A 180 -12.25 1.21 2.33
C ASP A 180 -10.85 1.48 2.90
N PHE A 181 -10.82 1.98 4.12
CA PHE A 181 -9.59 2.23 4.86
C PHE A 181 -9.66 1.55 6.23
N ILE A 182 -8.73 0.64 6.50
CA ILE A 182 -8.60 -0.09 7.76
C ILE A 182 -7.50 0.56 8.57
N ASP A 183 -7.84 1.26 9.64
CA ASP A 183 -6.88 2.02 10.44
C ASP A 183 -6.28 1.19 11.57
N VAL A 184 -5.10 0.62 11.34
CA VAL A 184 -4.35 -0.10 12.39
C VAL A 184 -3.44 0.82 13.20
N TRP A 185 -3.22 2.07 12.76
CA TRP A 185 -2.28 2.99 13.37
C TRP A 185 -2.53 3.23 14.86
N PRO A 186 -3.73 3.63 15.31
CA PRO A 186 -3.97 3.94 16.73
C PRO A 186 -3.79 2.72 17.64
N ALA A 187 -4.21 1.53 17.17
CA ALA A 187 -4.13 0.31 17.96
C ALA A 187 -2.68 -0.18 18.19
N MET A 188 -1.75 0.26 17.34
CA MET A 188 -0.34 -0.12 17.40
C MET A 188 0.52 0.90 18.17
N LEU A 189 -0.07 1.98 18.70
CA LEU A 189 0.64 2.96 19.52
C LEU A 189 0.56 2.61 21.00
N GLY A 190 1.64 2.89 21.72
CA GLY A 190 1.70 2.89 23.18
C GLY A 190 1.08 4.16 23.78
N PRO A 191 1.02 4.24 25.15
CA PRO A 191 0.43 5.41 25.84
C PRO A 191 1.10 6.75 25.55
N GLY A 192 2.40 6.75 25.21
CA GLY A 192 3.16 7.95 24.85
C GLY A 192 3.03 8.37 23.39
N GLY A 193 2.28 7.60 22.58
CA GLY A 193 2.09 7.89 21.16
C GLY A 193 3.18 7.35 20.24
N GLU A 194 4.16 6.59 20.76
CA GLU A 194 5.18 5.87 19.99
C GLU A 194 4.69 4.45 19.61
N PRO A 195 5.40 3.75 18.70
CA PRO A 195 5.13 2.34 18.43
C PRO A 195 5.15 1.50 19.71
N LYS A 196 4.09 0.72 19.93
CA LYS A 196 3.91 -0.09 21.13
C LYS A 196 5.08 -1.08 21.30
N ALA A 197 5.68 -1.13 22.49
CA ALA A 197 6.73 -2.07 22.80
C ALA A 197 6.22 -3.53 22.77
N GLY A 198 7.09 -4.47 22.42
CA GLY A 198 6.82 -5.91 22.49
C GLY A 198 5.97 -6.49 21.36
N ILE A 199 5.58 -5.69 20.35
CA ILE A 199 4.77 -6.16 19.22
C ILE A 199 5.57 -6.34 17.92
N TYR A 200 6.88 -6.12 17.95
CA TYR A 200 7.79 -6.24 16.81
C TYR A 200 8.81 -7.36 17.03
N ARG A 201 9.37 -7.83 15.93
CA ARG A 201 10.55 -8.71 15.91
C ARG A 201 11.81 -7.91 16.27
N GLU A 202 12.96 -8.59 16.33
CA GLU A 202 14.27 -7.97 16.63
C GLU A 202 14.65 -6.87 15.61
N ASP A 203 14.14 -6.94 14.39
CA ASP A 203 14.36 -5.92 13.35
C ASP A 203 13.62 -4.61 13.59
N ASN A 204 12.78 -4.54 14.64
CA ASN A 204 11.96 -3.37 14.97
C ASN A 204 11.06 -2.85 13.83
N LEU A 205 10.84 -3.67 12.81
CA LEU A 205 10.07 -3.37 11.61
C LEU A 205 8.86 -4.30 11.47
N HIS A 206 9.11 -5.60 11.46
CA HIS A 206 8.08 -6.60 11.24
C HIS A 206 7.41 -7.00 12.56
N MET A 207 6.11 -7.23 12.48
CA MET A 207 5.34 -7.67 13.64
C MET A 207 5.72 -9.09 14.07
N ASN A 208 5.67 -9.31 15.39
CA ASN A 208 5.63 -10.64 16.00
C ASN A 208 4.16 -11.09 16.18
N ALA A 209 3.93 -12.21 16.87
CA ALA A 209 2.57 -12.73 17.11
C ALA A 209 1.66 -11.72 17.84
N ALA A 210 2.18 -10.93 18.79
CA ALA A 210 1.41 -9.91 19.48
C ALA A 210 1.00 -8.76 18.56
N GLY A 211 1.86 -8.37 17.62
CA GLY A 211 1.53 -7.37 16.60
C GLY A 211 0.45 -7.86 15.63
N TYR A 212 0.54 -9.11 15.17
CA TYR A 212 -0.50 -9.71 14.33
C TYR A 212 -1.82 -9.91 15.07
N ALA A 213 -1.81 -10.14 16.39
CA ALA A 213 -3.04 -10.17 17.20
C ALA A 213 -3.79 -8.84 17.14
N ILE A 214 -3.10 -7.69 17.11
CA ILE A 214 -3.72 -6.37 16.92
C ILE A 214 -4.35 -6.28 15.52
N TRP A 215 -3.61 -6.68 14.47
CA TRP A 215 -4.14 -6.67 13.11
C TRP A 215 -5.34 -7.61 12.94
N LYS A 216 -5.28 -8.81 13.52
CA LYS A 216 -6.39 -9.75 13.58
C LYS A 216 -7.65 -9.10 14.15
N GLN A 217 -7.52 -8.36 15.25
CA GLN A 217 -8.66 -7.67 15.87
C GLN A 217 -9.22 -6.60 14.93
N VAL A 218 -8.39 -5.66 14.47
CA VAL A 218 -8.83 -4.51 13.65
C VAL A 218 -9.38 -4.94 12.29
N VAL A 219 -8.68 -5.84 11.61
CA VAL A 219 -9.14 -6.38 10.31
C VAL A 219 -10.35 -7.27 10.49
N GLY A 220 -10.41 -8.05 11.58
CA GLY A 220 -11.56 -8.90 11.92
C GLY A 220 -12.83 -8.09 12.19
N ASP A 221 -12.72 -6.96 12.88
CA ASP A 221 -13.83 -6.03 13.08
C ASP A 221 -14.36 -5.53 11.74
N TYR A 222 -13.49 -5.06 10.87
CA TYR A 222 -13.84 -4.63 9.51
C TYR A 222 -14.53 -5.76 8.72
N LEU A 223 -13.99 -6.97 8.71
CA LEU A 223 -14.57 -8.11 7.98
C LEU A 223 -15.95 -8.52 8.54
N ARG A 224 -16.21 -8.36 9.84
CA ARG A 224 -17.52 -8.62 10.43
C ARG A 224 -18.55 -7.56 10.04
N ASP A 225 -18.15 -6.31 9.98
CA ASP A 225 -19.05 -5.20 9.62
C ASP A 225 -19.47 -5.24 8.16
N LEU A 226 -18.63 -5.75 7.27
CA LEU A 226 -19.00 -5.99 5.87
C LEU A 226 -20.08 -7.05 5.65
N LYS A 227 -20.31 -7.94 6.62
CA LYS A 227 -21.33 -8.99 6.53
C LYS A 227 -22.72 -8.56 7.02
N LYS A 228 -22.82 -7.36 7.61
CA LYS A 228 -24.07 -6.76 8.08
C LYS A 228 -24.75 -5.97 6.96
#